data_24574e2c33824d23a7eadb265cf240ad
#
_entry.id   24574e2c33824d23a7eadb265cf240ad
#
_cell.length_a   1.000
_cell.length_b   1.000
_cell.length_c   1.000
_cell.angle_alpha   90.00
_cell.angle_beta   90.00
_cell.angle_gamma   90.00
#
_symmetry.space_group_name_H-M   'P 1'
#
loop_
_entity.id
_entity.type
_entity.pdbx_description
1 polymer ?
#
loop_
_entity_poly.entity_id
_entity_poly.type
_entity_poly.pdbx_seq_one_letter_code
_entity_poly.pdbx_strand_id
1 'polypeptide(L)'
;MSNYENIYVGSKPILSYVTAVVTALQRADSVRVLARGRAISSAVDVVEVTKRSFMTDISVQDISIGTERLGEGDDVRNVSTIAISLSRQKS
;
A
#
# COMPACT_ATOMS: atom_id res chain seq x y z
N MET A 1 -4.85 3.72 20.76
CA MET A 1 -5.61 3.68 19.51
C MET A 1 -4.65 3.74 18.34
N SER A 2 -4.71 2.79 17.44
CA SER A 2 -3.83 2.84 16.28
C SER A 2 -4.31 3.93 15.32
N ASN A 3 -3.36 4.69 14.81
CA ASN A 3 -3.64 5.79 13.89
C ASN A 3 -2.99 5.47 12.55
N TYR A 4 -3.75 4.91 11.65
CA TYR A 4 -3.24 4.54 10.33
C TYR A 4 -4.25 4.88 9.24
N GLU A 5 -3.75 5.01 8.03
CA GLU A 5 -4.59 5.25 6.86
C GLU A 5 -4.31 4.18 5.82
N ASN A 6 -5.33 3.87 5.04
CA ASN A 6 -5.22 2.90 3.95
C ASN A 6 -5.12 3.64 2.62
N ILE A 7 -4.16 3.24 1.81
CA ILE A 7 -3.98 3.75 0.45
C ILE A 7 -4.17 2.58 -0.50
N TYR A 8 -5.19 2.65 -1.32
CA TYR A 8 -5.49 1.59 -2.29
C TYR A 8 -4.85 1.93 -3.62
N VAL A 9 -3.92 1.08 -4.04
CA VAL A 9 -3.20 1.28 -5.29
C VAL A 9 -3.96 0.61 -6.42
N GLY A 10 -4.18 1.33 -7.48
CA GLY A 10 -4.86 0.85 -8.68
C GLY A 10 -4.08 1.22 -9.94
N SER A 11 -4.77 1.80 -10.91
CA SER A 11 -4.22 2.04 -12.23
C SER A 11 -3.72 3.46 -12.49
N LYS A 12 -3.74 4.33 -11.49
CA LYS A 12 -3.22 5.69 -11.66
C LYS A 12 -1.69 5.68 -11.70
N PRO A 13 -1.07 6.76 -12.17
CA PRO A 13 0.39 6.85 -12.14
C PRO A 13 0.95 6.68 -10.72
N ILE A 14 2.11 6.06 -10.63
CA ILE A 14 2.76 5.74 -9.35
C ILE A 14 2.88 6.99 -8.46
N LEU A 15 3.25 8.13 -9.02
CA LEU A 15 3.46 9.33 -8.22
C LEU A 15 2.20 9.83 -7.52
N SER A 16 1.02 9.52 -8.07
CA SER A 16 -0.24 9.87 -7.39
C SER A 16 -0.35 9.18 -6.04
N TYR A 17 0.05 7.91 -5.99
CA TYR A 17 0.00 7.13 -4.76
C TYR A 17 1.15 7.48 -3.83
N VAL A 18 2.33 7.77 -4.37
CA VAL A 18 3.47 8.23 -3.56
C VAL A 18 3.08 9.51 -2.81
N THR A 19 2.47 10.45 -3.51
CA THR A 19 2.00 11.69 -2.87
C THR A 19 1.01 11.41 -1.76
N ALA A 20 0.08 10.47 -2.01
CA ALA A 20 -0.92 10.11 -1.00
C ALA A 20 -0.27 9.48 0.23
N VAL A 21 0.73 8.62 0.04
CA VAL A 21 1.45 7.98 1.14
C VAL A 21 2.21 9.02 1.97
N VAL A 22 2.94 9.90 1.29
CA VAL A 22 3.71 10.96 1.97
C VAL A 22 2.78 11.84 2.79
N THR A 23 1.67 12.27 2.19
CA THR A 23 0.70 13.11 2.87
C THR A 23 0.09 12.41 4.08
N ALA A 24 -0.26 11.14 3.93
CA ALA A 24 -0.85 10.37 5.02
C ALA A 24 0.13 10.21 6.19
N LEU A 25 1.42 9.98 5.90
CA LEU A 25 2.43 9.81 6.94
C LEU A 25 2.78 11.11 7.65
N GLN A 26 2.32 12.25 7.15
CA GLN A 26 2.48 13.52 7.85
C GLN A 26 1.44 13.71 8.93
N ARG A 27 0.34 12.95 8.88
CA ARG A 27 -0.75 13.08 9.85
C ARG A 27 -1.12 11.80 10.58
N ALA A 28 -0.61 10.66 10.13
CA ALA A 28 -0.88 9.37 10.75
C ALA A 28 0.44 8.70 11.11
N ASP A 29 0.41 7.83 12.10
CA ASP A 29 1.61 7.10 12.54
C ASP A 29 2.03 6.04 11.55
N SER A 30 1.08 5.50 10.81
CA SER A 30 1.37 4.45 9.85
C SER A 30 0.39 4.50 8.68
N VAL A 31 0.80 3.87 7.60
CA VAL A 31 0.00 3.77 6.38
C VAL A 31 0.04 2.32 5.90
N ARG A 32 -1.09 1.81 5.47
CA ARG A 32 -1.14 0.51 4.81
C ARG A 32 -1.38 0.75 3.32
N VAL A 33 -0.46 0.24 2.52
CA VAL A 33 -0.57 0.30 1.06
C VAL A 33 -1.15 -1.03 0.60
N LEU A 34 -2.32 -0.97 -0.01
CA LEU A 34 -3.08 -2.16 -0.38
C LEU A 34 -3.25 -2.24 -1.89
N ALA A 35 -3.19 -3.45 -2.41
CA ALA A 35 -3.40 -3.66 -3.83
C ALA A 35 -3.86 -5.08 -4.07
N ARG A 36 -4.46 -5.30 -5.24
CA ARG A 36 -4.86 -6.63 -5.65
C ARG A 36 -4.58 -6.82 -7.14
N GLY A 37 -4.37 -8.09 -7.50
CA GLY A 37 -4.17 -8.45 -8.90
C GLY A 37 -2.96 -7.76 -9.49
N ARG A 38 -3.16 -7.15 -10.64
CA ARG A 38 -2.09 -6.50 -11.39
C ARG A 38 -1.49 -5.29 -10.67
N ALA A 39 -2.21 -4.73 -9.72
CA ALA A 39 -1.72 -3.56 -9.00
C ALA A 39 -0.70 -3.90 -7.91
N ILE A 40 -0.47 -5.19 -7.63
CA ILE A 40 0.45 -5.59 -6.57
C ILE A 40 1.87 -5.09 -6.83
N SER A 41 2.36 -5.25 -8.05
CA SER A 41 3.71 -4.76 -8.38
C SER A 41 3.78 -3.24 -8.27
N SER A 42 2.69 -2.55 -8.63
CA SER A 42 2.64 -1.09 -8.47
C SER A 42 2.69 -0.69 -7.00
N ALA A 43 2.05 -1.45 -6.12
CA ALA A 43 2.12 -1.17 -4.68
C ALA A 43 3.57 -1.26 -4.18
N VAL A 44 4.30 -2.26 -4.63
CA VAL A 44 5.72 -2.39 -4.27
C VAL A 44 6.51 -1.19 -4.79
N ASP A 45 6.25 -0.77 -6.03
CA ASP A 45 6.91 0.38 -6.62
C ASP A 45 6.60 1.66 -5.83
N VAL A 46 5.35 1.85 -5.41
CA VAL A 46 4.96 3.01 -4.60
C VAL A 46 5.78 3.06 -3.32
N VAL A 47 5.88 1.94 -2.62
CA VAL A 47 6.63 1.87 -1.37
C VAL A 47 8.11 2.15 -1.61
N GLU A 48 8.69 1.55 -2.64
CA GLU A 48 10.11 1.71 -2.94
C GLU A 48 10.46 3.13 -3.37
N VAL A 49 9.63 3.75 -4.21
CA VAL A 49 9.87 5.13 -4.64
C VAL A 49 9.74 6.08 -3.46
N THR A 50 8.72 5.87 -2.61
CA THR A 50 8.52 6.71 -1.42
C THR A 50 9.75 6.63 -0.53
N LYS A 51 10.23 5.41 -0.27
CA LYS A 51 11.34 5.18 0.64
C LYS A 51 12.65 5.74 0.10
N ARG A 52 12.91 5.56 -1.19
CA ARG A 52 14.18 6.00 -1.78
C ARG A 52 14.25 7.48 -2.07
N SER A 53 13.13 8.09 -2.43
CA SER A 53 13.17 9.43 -3.02
C SER A 53 12.47 10.51 -2.21
N PHE A 54 11.62 10.15 -1.27
CA PHE A 54 10.81 11.14 -0.57
C PHE A 54 10.92 11.07 0.95
N MET A 55 10.84 9.87 1.52
CA MET A 55 10.87 9.71 2.97
C MET A 55 11.78 8.55 3.33
N THR A 56 13.08 8.85 3.47
CA THR A 56 14.07 7.82 3.74
C THR A 56 13.96 7.23 5.14
N ASP A 57 13.18 7.85 6.00
CA ASP A 57 12.99 7.41 7.38
C ASP A 57 11.80 6.46 7.57
N ILE A 58 11.21 5.97 6.48
CA ILE A 58 10.13 5.00 6.62
C ILE A 58 10.69 3.57 6.66
N SER A 59 9.94 2.71 7.33
CA SER A 59 10.28 1.30 7.37
C SER A 59 9.03 0.47 7.12
N VAL A 60 9.23 -0.70 6.51
CA VAL A 60 8.17 -1.67 6.31
C VAL A 60 8.00 -2.44 7.61
N GLN A 61 6.83 -2.35 8.22
CA GLN A 61 6.54 -3.01 9.49
C GLN A 61 5.99 -4.41 9.28
N ASP A 62 5.22 -4.60 8.21
CA ASP A 62 4.55 -5.85 7.97
C ASP A 62 4.12 -5.93 6.50
N ILE A 63 4.10 -7.14 5.97
CA ILE A 63 3.57 -7.42 4.65
C ILE A 63 2.66 -8.62 4.78
N SER A 64 1.39 -8.43 4.40
CA SER A 64 0.41 -9.52 4.40
C SER A 64 0.01 -9.81 2.96
N ILE A 65 -0.16 -11.08 2.65
CA ILE A 65 -0.69 -11.48 1.35
C ILE A 65 -1.90 -12.37 1.56
N GLY A 66 -2.77 -12.40 0.56
CA GLY A 66 -3.97 -13.21 0.66
C GLY A 66 -4.64 -13.36 -0.69
N THR A 67 -5.83 -13.90 -0.65
CA THR A 67 -6.64 -14.14 -1.84
C THR A 67 -8.05 -13.67 -1.57
N GLU A 68 -8.61 -12.94 -2.52
CA GLU A 68 -9.98 -12.47 -2.45
C GLU A 68 -10.77 -13.13 -3.57
N ARG A 69 -11.98 -13.57 -3.26
CA ARG A 69 -12.89 -14.13 -4.27
C ARG A 69 -13.78 -13.01 -4.79
N LEU A 70 -13.78 -12.84 -6.10
CA LEU A 70 -14.59 -11.82 -6.78
C LEU A 70 -15.54 -12.50 -7.76
N GLY A 71 -16.73 -11.93 -7.91
CA GLY A 71 -17.72 -12.40 -8.86
C GLY A 71 -18.78 -13.24 -8.20
N GLU A 72 -19.74 -13.69 -9.02
CA GLU A 72 -20.88 -14.48 -8.58
C GLU A 72 -21.10 -15.65 -9.51
N GLY A 73 -21.69 -16.74 -8.95
CA GLY A 73 -22.06 -17.88 -9.74
C GLY A 73 -20.88 -18.50 -10.47
N ASP A 74 -21.00 -18.62 -11.78
CA ASP A 74 -19.95 -19.24 -12.59
C ASP A 74 -18.80 -18.29 -12.92
N ASP A 75 -18.93 -17.02 -12.56
CA ASP A 75 -17.90 -16.01 -12.83
C ASP A 75 -17.00 -15.73 -11.63
N VAL A 76 -16.94 -16.65 -10.69
CA VAL A 76 -16.09 -16.48 -9.52
C VAL A 76 -14.63 -16.67 -9.90
N ARG A 77 -13.79 -15.74 -9.45
CA ARG A 77 -12.35 -15.85 -9.66
C ARG A 77 -11.62 -15.44 -8.40
N ASN A 78 -10.42 -15.95 -8.25
CA ASN A 78 -9.56 -15.61 -7.12
C ASN A 78 -8.56 -14.56 -7.56
N VAL A 79 -8.38 -13.53 -6.73
CA VAL A 79 -7.47 -12.43 -6.99
C VAL A 79 -6.51 -12.32 -5.81
N SER A 80 -5.22 -12.30 -6.09
CA SER A 80 -4.20 -12.13 -5.06
C SER A 80 -4.24 -10.72 -4.50
N THR A 81 -3.97 -10.60 -3.20
CA THR A 81 -3.95 -9.31 -2.51
C THR A 81 -2.66 -9.13 -1.74
N ILE A 82 -2.30 -7.87 -1.49
CA ILE A 82 -1.16 -7.52 -0.65
C ILE A 82 -1.52 -6.31 0.20
N ALA A 83 -0.99 -6.28 1.41
CA ALA A 83 -1.06 -5.12 2.30
C ALA A 83 0.32 -4.90 2.87
N ILE A 84 0.88 -3.71 2.65
CA ILE A 84 2.22 -3.34 3.11
C ILE A 84 2.05 -2.23 4.14
N SER A 85 2.46 -2.51 5.37
CA SER A 85 2.33 -1.53 6.46
C SER A 85 3.63 -0.77 6.62
N LEU A 86 3.54 0.54 6.59
CA LEU A 86 4.68 1.45 6.70
C LEU A 86 4.53 2.35 7.90
N SER A 87 5.64 2.69 8.53
CA SER A 87 5.66 3.72 9.55
C SER A 87 6.95 4.51 9.44
N ARG A 88 6.92 5.73 9.97
CA ARG A 88 8.13 6.53 10.03
C ARG A 88 8.94 6.11 11.26
N GLN A 89 10.24 6.00 11.08
CA GLN A 89 11.13 5.74 12.21
C GLN A 89 11.37 7.06 12.93
N LYS A 90 11.10 7.06 14.21
CA LYS A 90 11.36 8.22 15.03
C LYS A 90 12.71 8.06 15.68
N SER A 91 13.53 9.05 15.51
CA SER A 91 14.84 9.08 16.17
C SER A 91 14.72 9.59 17.60
#